data_cf5b1b9af82e7bb19763a58d56655c4d
#
_entry.id   cf5b1b9af82e7bb19763a58d56655c4d
#
_cell.length_a   1.000
_cell.length_b   1.000
_cell.length_c   1.000
_cell.angle_alpha   90.00
_cell.angle_beta   90.00
_cell.angle_gamma   90.00
#
_symmetry.space_group_name_H-M   'P 1'
#
loop_
_entity.id
_entity.type
_entity.pdbx_description
1 polymer ?
#
loop_
_entity_poly.entity_id
_entity_poly.type
_entity_poly.pdbx_seq_one_letter_code
_entity_poly.pdbx_strand_id
1 'polypeptide(L)'
;MFAARLAHALAHAVARAVAHGVARARALAPGLALVVALTFGAFELARLPGTRLLGPLVLALLGGAGWRLVAGRTERAVGPGARHAAKVWLRLGIVLLGVRLDMRALAAVGPTVLVGSAIGVAVAFAVVELLGRRMGVPKDLRRSVAVGTGVCGASAIAAALPVLRAEERHASLSVAVVSVLGTLGVVAFAAWDGLALVSSRLLAAVAGASLQEVGHVVAAGAAVGGADGDLALLVKLSRVVLLAPVLMLLGWWLRFEAAGGGGAGTRGAARGAANGAARGAPGGALAGPALGAPGSHARQAALPPLVPGFVVGFLALSAATSLGLLSAAAVTHLTTAATLLTAAAMAGIGLGVDFRGLGRAGRQALTLGLAGFGALVGAMSWYYLLVLH
;
A
#
# COMPACT_ATOMS: atom_id res chain seq x y z
N MET A 1 44.20 -35.47 -1.86
CA MET A 1 44.39 -34.02 -1.72
C MET A 1 43.17 -33.19 -2.18
N PHE A 2 42.54 -33.49 -3.31
CA PHE A 2 41.39 -32.69 -3.85
C PHE A 2 40.15 -32.72 -2.95
N ALA A 3 39.75 -33.89 -2.45
CA ALA A 3 38.60 -34.04 -1.53
C ALA A 3 38.74 -33.25 -0.23
N ALA A 4 39.95 -33.23 0.38
CA ALA A 4 40.21 -32.47 1.61
C ALA A 4 40.12 -30.94 1.37
N ARG A 5 40.60 -30.44 0.21
CA ARG A 5 40.48 -29.01 -0.16
C ARG A 5 39.00 -28.63 -0.45
N LEU A 6 38.24 -29.51 -1.05
CA LEU A 6 36.81 -29.28 -1.31
C LEU A 6 36.00 -29.24 -0.01
N ALA A 7 36.25 -30.21 0.89
CA ALA A 7 35.62 -30.24 2.22
C ALA A 7 35.97 -28.98 3.04
N HIS A 8 37.21 -28.54 3.01
CA HIS A 8 37.62 -27.29 3.69
C HIS A 8 36.95 -26.03 3.10
N ALA A 9 36.88 -25.96 1.75
CA ALA A 9 36.20 -24.85 1.08
C ALA A 9 34.68 -24.83 1.38
N LEU A 10 34.02 -25.98 1.40
CA LEU A 10 32.61 -26.13 1.77
C LEU A 10 32.37 -25.73 3.25
N ALA A 11 33.21 -26.21 4.18
CA ALA A 11 33.11 -25.85 5.59
C ALA A 11 33.26 -24.33 5.80
N HIS A 12 34.19 -23.68 5.13
CA HIS A 12 34.35 -22.22 5.16
C HIS A 12 33.21 -21.47 4.51
N ALA A 13 32.60 -22.00 3.43
CA ALA A 13 31.42 -21.41 2.80
C ALA A 13 30.20 -21.48 3.71
N VAL A 14 29.96 -22.64 4.35
CA VAL A 14 28.89 -22.84 5.32
C VAL A 14 29.09 -21.94 6.55
N ALA A 15 30.29 -21.93 7.12
CA ALA A 15 30.62 -21.08 8.29
C ALA A 15 30.36 -19.58 7.97
N ARG A 16 30.77 -19.11 6.80
CA ARG A 16 30.50 -17.74 6.36
C ARG A 16 28.99 -17.48 6.17
N ALA A 17 28.27 -18.40 5.56
CA ALA A 17 26.81 -18.28 5.39
C ALA A 17 26.07 -18.20 6.73
N VAL A 18 26.46 -19.06 7.69
CA VAL A 18 25.92 -19.04 9.07
C VAL A 18 26.26 -17.72 9.77
N ALA A 19 27.53 -17.30 9.71
CA ALA A 19 27.96 -16.03 10.32
C ALA A 19 27.21 -14.82 9.74
N HIS A 20 27.01 -14.77 8.42
CA HIS A 20 26.21 -13.74 7.76
C HIS A 20 24.73 -13.81 8.19
N GLY A 21 24.16 -15.01 8.33
CA GLY A 21 22.80 -15.22 8.82
C GLY A 21 22.61 -14.69 10.23
N VAL A 22 23.54 -15.04 11.15
CA VAL A 22 23.51 -14.58 12.55
C VAL A 22 23.71 -13.07 12.65
N ALA A 23 24.66 -12.50 11.89
CA ALA A 23 24.89 -11.05 11.87
C ALA A 23 23.64 -10.30 11.36
N ARG A 24 23.00 -10.83 10.31
CA ARG A 24 21.75 -10.27 9.78
C ARG A 24 20.61 -10.36 10.80
N ALA A 25 20.45 -11.50 11.46
CA ALA A 25 19.43 -11.68 12.51
C ALA A 25 19.65 -10.68 13.67
N ARG A 26 20.89 -10.52 14.15
CA ARG A 26 21.25 -9.54 15.18
C ARG A 26 20.96 -8.11 14.75
N ALA A 27 21.22 -7.77 13.49
CA ALA A 27 20.92 -6.42 12.95
C ALA A 27 19.43 -6.14 12.83
N LEU A 28 18.58 -7.16 12.59
CA LEU A 28 17.14 -7.01 12.48
C LEU A 28 16.42 -7.02 13.82
N ALA A 29 16.96 -7.76 14.82
CA ALA A 29 16.28 -8.05 16.07
C ALA A 29 15.76 -6.83 16.83
N PRO A 30 16.52 -5.73 17.04
CA PRO A 30 16.00 -4.58 17.79
C PRO A 30 14.80 -3.92 17.11
N GLY A 31 14.86 -3.78 15.78
CA GLY A 31 13.79 -3.20 15.01
C GLY A 31 12.53 -4.08 14.96
N LEU A 32 12.71 -5.39 14.82
CA LEU A 32 11.60 -6.34 14.85
C LEU A 32 10.95 -6.42 16.23
N ALA A 33 11.72 -6.41 17.30
CA ALA A 33 11.20 -6.39 18.66
C ALA A 33 10.34 -5.14 18.92
N LEU A 34 10.81 -3.96 18.50
CA LEU A 34 10.04 -2.73 18.62
C LEU A 34 8.76 -2.76 17.77
N VAL A 35 8.85 -3.23 16.53
CA VAL A 35 7.68 -3.39 15.66
C VAL A 35 6.63 -4.30 16.28
N VAL A 36 7.05 -5.42 16.86
CA VAL A 36 6.15 -6.36 17.57
C VAL A 36 5.52 -5.70 18.78
N ALA A 37 6.30 -5.01 19.62
CA ALA A 37 5.79 -4.30 20.79
C ALA A 37 4.74 -3.22 20.40
N LEU A 38 5.04 -2.41 19.39
CA LEU A 38 4.11 -1.40 18.88
C LEU A 38 2.83 -2.03 18.30
N THR A 39 2.95 -3.19 17.66
CA THR A 39 1.81 -3.92 17.13
C THR A 39 0.90 -4.39 18.25
N PHE A 40 1.44 -5.06 19.26
CA PHE A 40 0.64 -5.48 20.41
C PHE A 40 0.01 -4.30 21.14
N GLY A 41 0.77 -3.22 21.37
CA GLY A 41 0.23 -1.99 21.94
C GLY A 41 -0.91 -1.39 21.12
N ALA A 42 -0.83 -1.45 19.79
CA ALA A 42 -1.88 -0.98 18.90
C ALA A 42 -3.15 -1.84 18.99
N PHE A 43 -3.02 -3.17 19.15
CA PHE A 43 -4.17 -4.05 19.35
C PHE A 43 -4.84 -3.82 20.70
N GLU A 44 -4.08 -3.63 21.78
CA GLU A 44 -4.63 -3.30 23.10
C GLU A 44 -5.31 -1.93 23.08
N LEU A 45 -4.66 -0.93 22.47
CA LEU A 45 -5.23 0.40 22.33
C LEU A 45 -6.52 0.39 21.50
N ALA A 46 -6.61 -0.44 20.46
CA ALA A 46 -7.81 -0.60 19.62
C ALA A 46 -9.02 -1.17 20.37
N ARG A 47 -8.83 -1.74 21.57
CA ARG A 47 -9.92 -2.23 22.42
C ARG A 47 -10.62 -1.11 23.21
N LEU A 48 -9.94 0.04 23.36
CA LEU A 48 -10.49 1.17 24.11
C LEU A 48 -11.60 1.87 23.31
N PRO A 49 -12.65 2.36 23.99
CA PRO A 49 -13.72 3.10 23.33
C PRO A 49 -13.25 4.26 22.49
N GLY A 50 -13.13 5.02 21.95
CA GLY A 50 -12.57 6.15 21.20
C GLY A 50 -11.49 5.81 20.17
N THR A 51 -10.63 4.85 20.42
CA THR A 51 -9.59 4.44 19.48
C THR A 51 -10.01 3.29 18.57
N ARG A 52 -11.12 2.63 18.89
CA ARG A 52 -11.69 1.49 18.15
C ARG A 52 -11.95 1.83 16.68
N LEU A 53 -12.35 3.08 16.39
CA LEU A 53 -12.63 3.58 15.04
C LEU A 53 -11.38 3.64 14.16
N LEU A 54 -10.21 3.87 14.73
CA LEU A 54 -8.94 3.93 13.97
C LEU A 54 -8.46 2.55 13.55
N GLY A 55 -8.80 1.53 14.32
CA GLY A 55 -8.36 0.17 14.07
C GLY A 55 -6.86 -0.06 14.34
N PRO A 56 -6.45 -1.34 14.51
CA PRO A 56 -5.08 -1.66 14.93
C PRO A 56 -3.99 -1.32 13.90
N LEU A 57 -4.32 -1.31 12.60
CA LEU A 57 -3.35 -0.99 11.55
C LEU A 57 -2.90 0.47 11.62
N VAL A 58 -3.87 1.38 11.80
CA VAL A 58 -3.61 2.82 11.89
C VAL A 58 -2.90 3.14 13.20
N LEU A 59 -3.35 2.55 14.31
CA LEU A 59 -2.72 2.73 15.61
C LEU A 59 -1.27 2.23 15.60
N ALA A 60 -0.96 1.13 14.92
CA ALA A 60 0.39 0.64 14.74
C ALA A 60 1.25 1.63 13.92
N LEU A 61 0.70 2.18 12.82
CA LEU A 61 1.37 3.22 12.03
C LEU A 61 1.65 4.46 12.86
N LEU A 62 0.65 4.97 13.58
CA LEU A 62 0.78 6.16 14.44
C LEU A 62 1.73 5.90 15.61
N GLY A 63 1.72 4.70 16.19
CA GLY A 63 2.66 4.29 17.22
C GLY A 63 4.10 4.30 16.72
N GLY A 64 4.34 3.76 15.52
CA GLY A 64 5.66 3.82 14.86
C GLY A 64 6.10 5.26 14.57
N ALA A 65 5.20 6.07 14.03
CA ALA A 65 5.45 7.47 13.73
C ALA A 65 5.70 8.30 15.01
N GLY A 66 4.91 8.07 16.05
CA GLY A 66 5.08 8.70 17.38
C GLY A 66 6.41 8.33 18.02
N TRP A 67 6.79 7.05 17.97
CA TRP A 67 8.12 6.60 18.43
C TRP A 67 9.25 7.36 17.72
N ARG A 68 9.13 7.52 16.39
CA ARG A 68 10.11 8.25 15.59
C ARG A 68 10.25 9.72 16.02
N LEU A 69 9.16 10.37 16.39
CA LEU A 69 9.16 11.74 16.91
C LEU A 69 9.91 11.85 18.24
N VAL A 70 9.66 10.91 19.16
CA VAL A 70 10.18 10.96 20.53
C VAL A 70 11.62 10.45 20.59
N ALA A 71 11.91 9.31 19.95
CA ALA A 71 13.19 8.61 20.09
C ALA A 71 14.26 9.02 19.04
N GLY A 72 13.95 9.92 18.14
CA GLY A 72 14.79 10.63 17.14
C GLY A 72 16.00 9.92 16.53
N ARG A 73 16.94 9.45 17.34
CA ARG A 73 18.24 8.92 16.90
C ARG A 73 18.35 7.39 16.85
N THR A 74 17.31 6.64 17.18
CA THR A 74 17.31 5.17 17.20
C THR A 74 17.30 4.51 15.81
N GLU A 75 17.33 5.29 14.73
CA GLU A 75 17.21 4.78 13.34
C GLU A 75 18.28 3.75 12.98
N ARG A 76 19.53 3.92 13.46
CA ARG A 76 20.60 2.98 13.15
C ARG A 76 20.36 1.59 13.70
N ALA A 77 19.81 1.48 14.90
CA ALA A 77 19.53 0.21 15.56
C ALA A 77 18.21 -0.42 15.10
N VAL A 78 17.16 0.39 14.94
CA VAL A 78 15.78 -0.07 14.71
C VAL A 78 15.46 -0.12 13.20
N GLY A 79 16.03 0.76 12.41
CA GLY A 79 15.72 0.94 10.99
C GLY A 79 15.81 -0.33 10.14
N PRO A 80 16.85 -1.20 10.26
CA PRO A 80 16.92 -2.43 9.48
C PRO A 80 15.73 -3.36 9.70
N GLY A 81 15.33 -3.59 10.97
CA GLY A 81 14.20 -4.44 11.34
C GLY A 81 12.87 -3.83 10.91
N ALA A 82 12.68 -2.52 11.12
CA ALA A 82 11.48 -1.81 10.68
C ALA A 82 11.28 -1.91 9.16
N ARG A 83 12.34 -1.69 8.36
CA ARG A 83 12.28 -1.86 6.90
C ARG A 83 12.04 -3.30 6.47
N HIS A 84 12.55 -4.28 7.22
CA HIS A 84 12.25 -5.70 6.95
C HIS A 84 10.76 -5.99 7.16
N ALA A 85 10.17 -5.57 8.28
CA ALA A 85 8.74 -5.70 8.55
C ALA A 85 7.92 -4.99 7.47
N ALA A 86 8.23 -3.74 7.14
CA ALA A 86 7.55 -2.96 6.11
C ALA A 86 7.59 -3.59 4.70
N LYS A 87 8.58 -4.42 4.39
CA LYS A 87 8.73 -5.02 3.05
C LYS A 87 8.32 -6.49 2.98
N VAL A 88 8.77 -7.29 3.95
CA VAL A 88 8.57 -8.76 3.93
C VAL A 88 7.27 -9.14 4.62
N TRP A 89 7.05 -8.68 5.85
CA TRP A 89 5.84 -9.03 6.58
C TRP A 89 4.59 -8.45 5.93
N LEU A 90 4.72 -7.27 5.30
CA LEU A 90 3.66 -6.70 4.50
C LEU A 90 3.20 -7.64 3.38
N ARG A 91 4.15 -8.12 2.56
CA ARG A 91 3.82 -9.02 1.43
C ARG A 91 3.18 -10.31 1.91
N LEU A 92 3.71 -10.89 2.98
CA LEU A 92 3.14 -12.09 3.60
C LEU A 92 1.73 -11.81 4.14
N GLY A 93 1.54 -10.70 4.84
CA GLY A 93 0.22 -10.28 5.33
C GLY A 93 -0.80 -10.12 4.20
N ILE A 94 -0.38 -9.52 3.07
CA ILE A 94 -1.24 -9.37 1.89
C ILE A 94 -1.60 -10.73 1.28
N VAL A 95 -0.65 -11.65 1.13
CA VAL A 95 -0.92 -13.01 0.66
C VAL A 95 -1.98 -13.68 1.54
N LEU A 96 -1.80 -13.61 2.86
CA LEU A 96 -2.73 -14.21 3.82
C LEU A 96 -4.11 -13.53 3.82
N LEU A 97 -4.20 -12.23 3.49
CA LEU A 97 -5.48 -11.54 3.33
C LEU A 97 -6.34 -12.13 2.22
N GLY A 98 -5.74 -12.86 1.27
CA GLY A 98 -6.48 -13.58 0.23
C GLY A 98 -7.51 -14.57 0.80
N VAL A 99 -7.27 -15.10 2.00
CA VAL A 99 -8.20 -16.02 2.68
C VAL A 99 -9.56 -15.40 3.02
N ARG A 100 -9.60 -14.05 3.16
CA ARG A 100 -10.87 -13.33 3.43
C ARG A 100 -11.76 -13.21 2.20
N LEU A 101 -11.21 -13.48 1.03
CA LEU A 101 -11.90 -13.31 -0.22
C LEU A 101 -12.56 -14.62 -0.64
N ASP A 102 -13.87 -14.72 -0.41
CA ASP A 102 -14.71 -15.79 -0.94
C ASP A 102 -15.36 -15.34 -2.27
N MET A 103 -14.93 -15.95 -3.37
CA MET A 103 -15.46 -15.66 -4.71
C MET A 103 -16.92 -16.09 -4.86
N ARG A 104 -17.41 -17.04 -4.04
CA ARG A 104 -18.81 -17.46 -4.04
C ARG A 104 -19.70 -16.40 -3.40
N ALA A 105 -19.27 -15.87 -2.25
CA ALA A 105 -19.94 -14.75 -1.61
C ALA A 105 -19.98 -13.54 -2.53
N LEU A 106 -18.89 -13.30 -3.29
CA LEU A 106 -18.83 -12.25 -4.28
C LEU A 106 -19.81 -12.45 -5.43
N ALA A 107 -19.94 -13.66 -5.95
CA ALA A 107 -20.90 -13.98 -7.01
C ALA A 107 -22.35 -13.77 -6.54
N ALA A 108 -22.63 -14.01 -5.26
CA ALA A 108 -23.95 -13.80 -4.66
C ALA A 108 -24.34 -12.30 -4.55
N VAL A 109 -23.38 -11.39 -4.46
CA VAL A 109 -23.63 -9.92 -4.36
C VAL A 109 -24.17 -9.33 -5.69
N GLY A 110 -24.00 -10.06 -6.77
CA GLY A 110 -24.49 -9.68 -8.09
C GLY A 110 -23.57 -8.72 -8.86
N PRO A 111 -23.75 -8.66 -10.19
CA PRO A 111 -22.87 -7.87 -11.08
C PRO A 111 -22.99 -6.37 -10.84
N THR A 112 -24.14 -5.89 -10.36
CA THR A 112 -24.42 -4.47 -10.12
C THR A 112 -23.45 -3.88 -9.09
N VAL A 113 -23.20 -4.57 -7.98
CA VAL A 113 -22.27 -4.08 -6.94
C VAL A 113 -20.83 -4.11 -7.44
N LEU A 114 -20.45 -5.10 -8.26
CA LEU A 114 -19.12 -5.16 -8.87
C LEU A 114 -18.90 -4.01 -9.87
N VAL A 115 -19.90 -3.73 -10.70
CA VAL A 115 -19.85 -2.59 -11.65
C VAL A 115 -19.75 -1.27 -10.89
N GLY A 116 -20.58 -1.06 -9.87
CA GLY A 116 -20.50 0.12 -8.99
C GLY A 116 -19.11 0.27 -8.35
N SER A 117 -18.54 -0.83 -7.86
CA SER A 117 -17.20 -0.83 -7.29
C SER A 117 -16.12 -0.47 -8.32
N ALA A 118 -16.22 -0.99 -9.54
CA ALA A 118 -15.30 -0.65 -10.63
C ALA A 118 -15.40 0.83 -11.03
N ILE A 119 -16.63 1.36 -11.14
CA ILE A 119 -16.88 2.79 -11.37
C ILE A 119 -16.27 3.62 -10.25
N GLY A 120 -16.50 3.26 -8.99
CA GLY A 120 -15.93 3.95 -7.84
C GLY A 120 -14.41 4.02 -7.86
N VAL A 121 -13.76 2.89 -8.16
CA VAL A 121 -12.29 2.84 -8.34
C VAL A 121 -11.85 3.77 -9.45
N ALA A 122 -12.50 3.72 -10.62
CA ALA A 122 -12.17 4.56 -11.78
C ALA A 122 -12.32 6.06 -11.45
N VAL A 123 -13.41 6.45 -10.79
CA VAL A 123 -13.66 7.84 -10.37
C VAL A 123 -12.59 8.32 -9.40
N ALA A 124 -12.28 7.54 -8.37
CA ALA A 124 -11.25 7.91 -7.40
C ALA A 124 -9.89 8.10 -8.07
N PHE A 125 -9.49 7.16 -8.95
CA PHE A 125 -8.25 7.28 -9.71
C PHE A 125 -8.24 8.49 -10.63
N ALA A 126 -9.30 8.70 -11.40
CA ALA A 126 -9.40 9.81 -12.34
C ALA A 126 -9.29 11.17 -11.64
N VAL A 127 -10.05 11.37 -10.56
CA VAL A 127 -10.06 12.63 -9.81
C VAL A 127 -8.71 12.88 -9.15
N VAL A 128 -8.16 11.90 -8.43
CA VAL A 128 -6.89 12.06 -7.72
C VAL A 128 -5.72 12.24 -8.70
N GLU A 129 -5.69 11.47 -9.79
CA GLU A 129 -4.62 11.57 -10.79
C GLU A 129 -4.69 12.91 -11.54
N LEU A 130 -5.89 13.33 -11.98
CA LEU A 130 -6.07 14.58 -12.70
C LEU A 130 -5.74 15.81 -11.84
N LEU A 131 -6.30 15.86 -10.63
CA LEU A 131 -6.05 16.95 -9.69
C LEU A 131 -4.59 16.97 -9.24
N GLY A 132 -4.02 15.80 -8.93
CA GLY A 132 -2.64 15.68 -8.51
C GLY A 132 -1.62 16.08 -9.60
N ARG A 133 -1.94 15.84 -10.88
CA ARG A 133 -1.15 16.36 -12.00
C ARG A 133 -1.18 17.88 -12.05
N ARG A 134 -2.38 18.48 -11.95
CA ARG A 134 -2.55 19.94 -11.95
C ARG A 134 -1.83 20.63 -10.79
N MET A 135 -1.81 19.98 -9.63
CA MET A 135 -1.13 20.47 -8.42
C MET A 135 0.38 20.20 -8.40
N GLY A 136 0.95 19.50 -9.39
CA GLY A 136 2.36 19.12 -9.44
C GLY A 136 2.77 18.12 -8.35
N VAL A 137 1.83 17.30 -7.87
CA VAL A 137 2.09 16.30 -6.81
C VAL A 137 2.94 15.15 -7.35
N PRO A 138 3.97 14.67 -6.60
CA PRO A 138 4.77 13.52 -7.00
C PRO A 138 3.92 12.32 -7.41
N LYS A 139 4.35 11.60 -8.46
CA LYS A 139 3.59 10.50 -9.06
C LYS A 139 3.25 9.40 -8.06
N ASP A 140 4.20 9.02 -7.24
CA ASP A 140 4.07 7.98 -6.24
C ASP A 140 3.10 8.38 -5.11
N LEU A 141 3.14 9.63 -4.65
CA LEU A 141 2.21 10.16 -3.65
C LEU A 141 0.77 10.16 -4.17
N ARG A 142 0.52 10.78 -5.35
CA ARG A 142 -0.83 10.85 -5.88
C ARG A 142 -1.43 9.48 -6.21
N ARG A 143 -0.61 8.55 -6.76
CA ARG A 143 -1.05 7.18 -7.04
C ARG A 143 -1.30 6.37 -5.78
N SER A 144 -0.49 6.55 -4.74
CA SER A 144 -0.74 5.94 -3.42
C SER A 144 -2.06 6.41 -2.83
N VAL A 145 -2.35 7.72 -2.89
CA VAL A 145 -3.64 8.28 -2.45
C VAL A 145 -4.78 7.74 -3.32
N ALA A 146 -4.60 7.66 -4.66
CA ALA A 146 -5.62 7.14 -5.58
C ALA A 146 -5.97 5.66 -5.27
N VAL A 147 -4.96 4.81 -5.07
CA VAL A 147 -5.16 3.40 -4.68
C VAL A 147 -5.86 3.29 -3.33
N GLY A 148 -5.40 4.06 -2.34
CA GLY A 148 -6.00 4.05 -1.00
C GLY A 148 -7.46 4.48 -1.01
N THR A 149 -7.78 5.59 -1.67
CA THR A 149 -9.15 6.11 -1.79
C THR A 149 -10.01 5.19 -2.65
N GLY A 150 -9.46 4.68 -3.74
CA GLY A 150 -10.19 3.87 -4.73
C GLY A 150 -10.50 2.45 -4.28
N VAL A 151 -9.69 1.80 -3.45
CA VAL A 151 -9.84 0.37 -3.14
C VAL A 151 -10.18 0.12 -1.66
N CYS A 152 -9.17 -0.09 -0.81
CA CYS A 152 -9.41 -0.49 0.58
C CYS A 152 -8.45 0.18 1.59
N GLY A 153 -8.12 1.43 1.36
CA GLY A 153 -7.36 2.24 2.31
C GLY A 153 -5.91 1.80 2.48
N ALA A 154 -5.48 1.72 3.73
CA ALA A 154 -4.10 1.42 4.11
C ALA A 154 -3.58 0.11 3.50
N SER A 155 -4.41 -0.95 3.47
CA SER A 155 -4.02 -2.25 2.90
C SER A 155 -3.74 -2.18 1.40
N ALA A 156 -4.55 -1.39 0.66
CA ALA A 156 -4.35 -1.19 -0.78
C ALA A 156 -3.09 -0.37 -1.08
N ILE A 157 -2.84 0.70 -0.31
CA ILE A 157 -1.59 1.46 -0.40
C ILE A 157 -0.40 0.55 -0.19
N ALA A 158 -0.45 -0.22 0.91
CA ALA A 158 0.60 -1.16 1.27
C ALA A 158 0.89 -2.19 0.15
N ALA A 159 -0.16 -2.74 -0.48
CA ALA A 159 -0.05 -3.65 -1.61
C ALA A 159 0.54 -2.98 -2.87
N ALA A 160 0.23 -1.70 -3.07
CA ALA A 160 0.71 -0.94 -4.22
C ALA A 160 2.17 -0.46 -4.08
N LEU A 161 2.72 -0.35 -2.86
CA LEU A 161 4.08 0.17 -2.64
C LEU A 161 5.16 -0.52 -3.48
N PRO A 162 5.23 -1.87 -3.55
CA PRO A 162 6.23 -2.55 -4.36
C PRO A 162 6.05 -2.29 -5.86
N VAL A 163 4.80 -2.09 -6.31
CA VAL A 163 4.45 -1.82 -7.71
C VAL A 163 4.82 -0.38 -8.07
N LEU A 164 4.42 0.57 -7.22
CA LEU A 164 4.68 2.00 -7.41
C LEU A 164 6.14 2.40 -7.17
N ARG A 165 6.92 1.56 -6.46
CA ARG A 165 8.24 1.92 -5.93
C ARG A 165 8.21 3.23 -5.15
N ALA A 166 7.11 3.46 -4.43
CA ALA A 166 6.86 4.69 -3.71
C ALA A 166 7.85 4.87 -2.55
N GLU A 167 8.18 6.12 -2.27
CA GLU A 167 8.97 6.47 -1.10
C GLU A 167 8.19 6.18 0.19
N GLU A 168 8.88 5.69 1.22
CA GLU A 168 8.26 5.33 2.51
C GLU A 168 7.50 6.50 3.15
N ARG A 169 8.00 7.73 2.98
CA ARG A 169 7.33 8.95 3.44
C ARG A 169 5.98 9.21 2.74
N HIS A 170 5.92 9.01 1.42
CA HIS A 170 4.70 9.21 0.64
C HIS A 170 3.66 8.12 0.95
N ALA A 171 4.12 6.89 1.16
CA ALA A 171 3.29 5.80 1.61
C ALA A 171 2.64 6.08 2.96
N SER A 172 3.44 6.45 3.97
CA SER A 172 2.97 6.75 5.32
C SER A 172 1.98 7.91 5.33
N LEU A 173 2.28 8.96 4.55
CA LEU A 173 1.41 10.12 4.40
C LEU A 173 0.07 9.76 3.77
N SER A 174 0.09 8.95 2.69
CA SER A 174 -1.13 8.49 2.04
C SER A 174 -1.99 7.64 2.97
N VAL A 175 -1.37 6.73 3.75
CA VAL A 175 -2.08 5.92 4.74
C VAL A 175 -2.71 6.82 5.81
N ALA A 176 -1.96 7.76 6.38
CA ALA A 176 -2.48 8.65 7.41
C ALA A 176 -3.68 9.47 6.92
N VAL A 177 -3.58 10.07 5.72
CA VAL A 177 -4.67 10.85 5.11
C VAL A 177 -5.91 9.99 4.88
N VAL A 178 -5.75 8.83 4.26
CA VAL A 178 -6.86 7.94 3.93
C VAL A 178 -7.56 7.44 5.20
N SER A 179 -6.81 7.12 6.26
CA SER A 179 -7.38 6.65 7.52
C SER A 179 -8.11 7.73 8.28
N VAL A 180 -7.57 8.95 8.33
CA VAL A 180 -8.25 10.10 8.94
C VAL A 180 -9.56 10.40 8.20
N LEU A 181 -9.53 10.45 6.87
CA LEU A 181 -10.73 10.68 6.06
C LEU A 181 -11.76 9.54 6.24
N GLY A 182 -11.31 8.30 6.35
CA GLY A 182 -12.18 7.16 6.63
C GLY A 182 -12.86 7.27 8.00
N THR A 183 -12.12 7.66 9.04
CA THR A 183 -12.65 7.87 10.39
C THR A 183 -13.68 9.02 10.41
N LEU A 184 -13.36 10.15 9.78
CA LEU A 184 -14.30 11.26 9.63
C LEU A 184 -15.54 10.84 8.85
N GLY A 185 -15.35 10.01 7.82
CA GLY A 185 -16.45 9.43 7.04
C GLY A 185 -17.38 8.57 7.87
N VAL A 186 -16.86 7.72 8.78
CA VAL A 186 -17.71 6.93 9.71
C VAL A 186 -18.61 7.84 10.53
N VAL A 187 -18.02 8.87 11.13
CA VAL A 187 -18.79 9.84 11.94
C VAL A 187 -19.84 10.55 11.09
N ALA A 188 -19.48 10.97 9.87
CA ALA A 188 -20.41 11.65 8.97
C ALA A 188 -21.56 10.72 8.53
N PHE A 189 -21.28 9.47 8.17
CA PHE A 189 -22.33 8.51 7.79
C PHE A 189 -23.23 8.14 8.96
N ALA A 190 -22.69 7.94 10.15
CA ALA A 190 -23.48 7.65 11.35
C ALA A 190 -24.38 8.86 11.73
N ALA A 191 -23.86 10.08 11.65
CA ALA A 191 -24.65 11.28 11.87
C ALA A 191 -25.76 11.46 10.82
N TRP A 192 -25.46 11.12 9.56
CA TRP A 192 -26.42 11.22 8.46
C TRP A 192 -27.55 10.21 8.58
N ASP A 193 -27.25 8.97 9.00
CA ASP A 193 -28.28 7.96 9.29
C ASP A 193 -29.23 8.44 10.40
N GLY A 194 -28.69 9.04 11.46
CA GLY A 194 -29.47 9.63 12.55
C GLY A 194 -30.42 10.77 12.14
N LEU A 195 -30.15 11.44 10.99
CA LEU A 195 -31.04 12.47 10.44
C LEU A 195 -32.23 11.90 9.63
N ALA A 196 -32.22 10.61 9.32
CA ALA A 196 -33.25 9.89 8.55
C ALA A 196 -33.69 10.57 7.24
N LEU A 197 -32.76 11.31 6.59
CA LEU A 197 -33.04 12.05 5.35
C LEU A 197 -33.03 11.15 4.10
N VAL A 198 -32.39 10.00 4.18
CA VAL A 198 -32.28 8.98 3.13
C VAL A 198 -32.46 7.60 3.72
N SER A 199 -32.82 6.61 2.89
CA SER A 199 -32.99 5.24 3.38
C SER A 199 -31.66 4.68 3.91
N SER A 200 -31.70 3.99 5.05
CA SER A 200 -30.54 3.34 5.64
C SER A 200 -29.85 2.37 4.67
N ARG A 201 -30.62 1.74 3.80
CA ARG A 201 -30.11 0.86 2.74
C ARG A 201 -29.21 1.60 1.74
N LEU A 202 -29.66 2.76 1.25
CA LEU A 202 -28.86 3.60 0.35
C LEU A 202 -27.60 4.08 1.05
N LEU A 203 -27.73 4.57 2.27
CA LEU A 203 -26.62 5.06 3.07
C LEU A 203 -25.58 3.97 3.34
N ALA A 204 -26.02 2.77 3.66
CA ALA A 204 -25.18 1.60 3.86
C ALA A 204 -24.41 1.21 2.59
N ALA A 205 -25.09 1.19 1.44
CA ALA A 205 -24.45 0.90 0.15
C ALA A 205 -23.39 1.96 -0.20
N VAL A 206 -23.69 3.25 -0.01
CA VAL A 206 -22.75 4.35 -0.25
C VAL A 206 -21.59 4.31 0.75
N ALA A 207 -21.84 4.05 2.03
CA ALA A 207 -20.81 3.90 3.04
C ALA A 207 -19.85 2.74 2.70
N GLY A 208 -20.40 1.58 2.33
CA GLY A 208 -19.61 0.43 1.88
C GLY A 208 -18.77 0.73 0.65
N ALA A 209 -19.32 1.48 -0.31
CA ALA A 209 -18.66 1.86 -1.54
C ALA A 209 -17.64 3.00 -1.39
N SER A 210 -17.73 3.84 -0.36
CA SER A 210 -16.89 5.05 -0.25
C SER A 210 -15.92 5.03 0.92
N LEU A 211 -16.28 4.49 2.08
CA LEU A 211 -15.39 4.42 3.25
C LEU A 211 -14.09 3.67 2.92
N GLN A 212 -13.01 4.11 3.54
CA GLN A 212 -11.67 3.71 3.13
C GLN A 212 -11.32 2.28 3.55
N GLU A 213 -11.59 1.89 4.80
CA GLU A 213 -11.16 0.61 5.36
C GLU A 213 -12.36 -0.26 5.76
N VAL A 214 -12.13 -1.59 5.78
CA VAL A 214 -13.16 -2.54 6.24
C VAL A 214 -13.60 -2.23 7.67
N GLY A 215 -12.67 -1.83 8.55
CA GLY A 215 -13.00 -1.41 9.92
C GLY A 215 -13.97 -0.23 9.99
N HIS A 216 -13.78 0.77 9.11
CA HIS A 216 -14.68 1.91 9.00
C HIS A 216 -16.08 1.49 8.54
N VAL A 217 -16.17 0.57 7.57
CA VAL A 217 -17.44 0.07 7.07
C VAL A 217 -18.18 -0.77 8.14
N VAL A 218 -17.45 -1.61 8.88
CA VAL A 218 -18.02 -2.36 9.99
C VAL A 218 -18.58 -1.42 11.06
N ALA A 219 -17.84 -0.34 11.39
CA ALA A 219 -18.32 0.65 12.36
C ALA A 219 -19.56 1.42 11.87
N ALA A 220 -19.57 1.86 10.61
CA ALA A 220 -20.73 2.52 10.02
C ALA A 220 -21.92 1.56 9.86
N GLY A 221 -21.68 0.32 9.42
CA GLY A 221 -22.70 -0.71 9.30
C GLY A 221 -23.32 -1.11 10.64
N ALA A 222 -22.52 -1.12 11.73
CA ALA A 222 -23.04 -1.37 13.07
C ALA A 222 -23.95 -0.25 13.58
N ALA A 223 -23.73 0.99 13.14
CA ALA A 223 -24.64 2.12 13.48
C ALA A 223 -25.99 1.97 12.75
N VAL A 224 -25.97 1.57 11.48
CA VAL A 224 -27.19 1.31 10.69
C VAL A 224 -27.93 0.04 11.18
N GLY A 225 -27.17 -1.03 11.46
CA GLY A 225 -27.70 -2.30 11.96
C GLY A 225 -28.34 -3.20 10.90
N GLY A 226 -28.68 -4.43 11.31
CA GLY A 226 -29.44 -5.40 10.51
C GLY A 226 -28.85 -5.72 9.14
N ALA A 227 -29.71 -6.08 8.20
CA ALA A 227 -29.32 -6.46 6.84
C ALA A 227 -28.65 -5.34 6.03
N ASP A 228 -28.93 -4.08 6.36
CA ASP A 228 -28.31 -2.93 5.69
C ASP A 228 -26.85 -2.76 6.14
N GLY A 229 -26.53 -3.03 7.40
CA GLY A 229 -25.14 -3.09 7.86
C GLY A 229 -24.34 -4.19 7.15
N ASP A 230 -24.94 -5.35 6.92
CA ASP A 230 -24.34 -6.45 6.15
C ASP A 230 -24.14 -6.06 4.69
N LEU A 231 -25.09 -5.34 4.07
CA LEU A 231 -24.97 -4.81 2.71
C LEU A 231 -23.74 -3.89 2.59
N ALA A 232 -23.53 -2.99 3.55
CA ALA A 232 -22.34 -2.13 3.54
C ALA A 232 -21.05 -2.94 3.47
N LEU A 233 -20.93 -4.00 4.27
CA LEU A 233 -19.77 -4.88 4.28
C LEU A 233 -19.60 -5.63 2.94
N LEU A 234 -20.67 -6.17 2.38
CA LEU A 234 -20.66 -6.87 1.09
C LEU A 234 -20.18 -5.94 -0.04
N VAL A 235 -20.73 -4.72 -0.10
CA VAL A 235 -20.31 -3.70 -1.06
C VAL A 235 -18.80 -3.37 -0.88
N LYS A 236 -18.32 -3.28 0.35
CA LYS A 236 -16.88 -3.06 0.59
C LYS A 236 -16.03 -4.24 0.15
N LEU A 237 -16.44 -5.46 0.41
CA LEU A 237 -15.70 -6.66 0.02
C LEU A 237 -15.56 -6.76 -1.50
N SER A 238 -16.58 -6.36 -2.29
CA SER A 238 -16.50 -6.33 -3.75
C SER A 238 -15.37 -5.41 -4.26
N ARG A 239 -15.10 -4.28 -3.56
CA ARG A 239 -13.95 -3.42 -3.89
C ARG A 239 -12.61 -4.04 -3.53
N VAL A 240 -12.56 -4.82 -2.44
CA VAL A 240 -11.32 -5.54 -2.05
C VAL A 240 -10.90 -6.53 -3.15
N VAL A 241 -11.87 -7.17 -3.81
CA VAL A 241 -11.63 -8.06 -4.96
C VAL A 241 -10.90 -7.33 -6.09
N LEU A 242 -11.28 -6.07 -6.34
CA LEU A 242 -10.66 -5.28 -7.40
C LEU A 242 -9.19 -4.90 -7.11
N LEU A 243 -8.67 -5.20 -5.91
CA LEU A 243 -7.27 -4.93 -5.57
C LEU A 243 -6.32 -5.61 -6.57
N ALA A 244 -6.54 -6.89 -6.86
CA ALA A 244 -5.67 -7.65 -7.77
C ALA A 244 -5.67 -7.07 -9.19
N PRO A 245 -6.82 -6.88 -9.89
CA PRO A 245 -6.84 -6.28 -11.21
C PRO A 245 -6.31 -4.83 -11.21
N VAL A 246 -6.58 -4.05 -10.18
CA VAL A 246 -6.05 -2.68 -10.06
C VAL A 246 -4.53 -2.68 -9.98
N LEU A 247 -3.91 -3.57 -9.20
CA LEU A 247 -2.46 -3.69 -9.12
C LEU A 247 -1.85 -4.15 -10.44
N MET A 248 -2.51 -5.06 -11.17
CA MET A 248 -2.08 -5.50 -12.50
C MET A 248 -2.13 -4.35 -13.50
N LEU A 249 -3.25 -3.63 -13.57
CA LEU A 249 -3.41 -2.46 -14.45
C LEU A 249 -2.40 -1.35 -14.12
N LEU A 250 -2.16 -1.10 -12.83
CA LEU A 250 -1.17 -0.13 -12.38
C LEU A 250 0.25 -0.54 -12.80
N GLY A 251 0.62 -1.81 -12.65
CA GLY A 251 1.90 -2.34 -13.08
C GLY A 251 2.07 -2.27 -14.60
N TRP A 252 1.01 -2.57 -15.36
CA TRP A 252 1.00 -2.43 -16.81
C TRP A 252 1.13 -0.96 -17.24
N TRP A 253 0.37 -0.05 -16.66
CA TRP A 253 0.45 1.39 -16.92
C TRP A 253 1.86 1.96 -16.68
N LEU A 254 2.50 1.57 -15.57
CA LEU A 254 3.86 1.98 -15.26
C LEU A 254 4.89 1.52 -16.32
N ARG A 255 4.68 0.34 -16.88
CA ARG A 255 5.52 -0.15 -18.01
C ARG A 255 5.33 0.66 -19.27
N PHE A 256 4.09 1.02 -19.60
CA PHE A 256 3.79 1.88 -20.74
C PHE A 256 4.45 3.26 -20.60
N GLU A 257 4.37 3.88 -19.42
CA GLU A 257 5.04 5.15 -19.16
C GLU A 257 6.57 5.04 -19.30
N ALA A 258 7.16 3.92 -18.82
CA ALA A 258 8.60 3.69 -18.94
C ALA A 258 9.02 3.48 -20.40
N ALA A 259 8.21 2.79 -21.19
CA ALA A 259 8.48 2.56 -22.62
C ALA A 259 8.31 3.84 -23.46
N GLY A 260 7.28 4.65 -23.16
CA GLY A 260 7.02 5.92 -23.87
C GLY A 260 7.98 7.05 -23.52
N GLY A 261 8.55 7.05 -22.29
CA GLY A 261 9.52 8.05 -21.83
C GLY A 261 10.94 7.86 -22.36
N GLY A 262 11.30 6.66 -22.85
CA GLY A 262 12.64 6.34 -23.35
C GLY A 262 12.99 6.97 -24.71
N GLY A 263 12.00 7.42 -25.47
CA GLY A 263 12.22 7.98 -26.82
C GLY A 263 12.63 9.46 -26.86
N ALA A 264 12.35 10.23 -25.82
CA ALA A 264 12.61 11.67 -25.82
C ALA A 264 13.99 12.03 -25.22
N GLY A 265 14.47 11.26 -24.21
CA GLY A 265 15.73 11.53 -23.54
C GLY A 265 16.97 11.15 -24.36
N THR A 266 16.91 10.06 -25.12
CA THR A 266 18.04 9.58 -25.94
C THR A 266 18.25 10.42 -27.21
N ARG A 267 17.20 11.00 -27.78
CA ARG A 267 17.32 11.92 -28.93
C ARG A 267 17.88 13.28 -28.55
N GLY A 268 17.63 13.77 -27.33
CA GLY A 268 18.23 15.01 -26.82
C GLY A 268 19.72 14.88 -26.53
N ALA A 269 20.13 13.76 -25.90
CA ALA A 269 21.52 13.48 -25.59
C ALA A 269 22.36 13.23 -26.84
N ALA A 270 21.82 12.51 -27.84
CA ALA A 270 22.51 12.28 -29.13
C ALA A 270 22.68 13.57 -29.93
N ARG A 271 21.67 14.47 -29.93
CA ARG A 271 21.79 15.79 -30.57
C ARG A 271 22.75 16.73 -29.85
N GLY A 272 22.80 16.70 -28.51
CA GLY A 272 23.78 17.46 -27.73
C GLY A 272 25.23 17.04 -28.00
N ALA A 273 25.48 15.72 -28.10
CA ALA A 273 26.78 15.16 -28.42
C ALA A 273 27.22 15.47 -29.87
N ALA A 274 26.30 15.42 -30.83
CA ALA A 274 26.58 15.74 -32.23
C ALA A 274 26.89 17.24 -32.43
N ASN A 275 26.24 18.15 -31.71
CA ASN A 275 26.51 19.59 -31.79
C ASN A 275 27.74 20.03 -30.99
N GLY A 276 28.18 19.25 -29.99
CA GLY A 276 29.45 19.47 -29.28
C GLY A 276 30.71 19.10 -30.09
N ALA A 277 30.60 18.10 -30.95
CA ALA A 277 31.68 17.65 -31.82
C ALA A 277 31.97 18.58 -33.03
N ALA A 278 31.01 19.45 -33.38
CA ALA A 278 31.14 20.36 -34.52
C ALA A 278 31.78 21.71 -34.18
N ARG A 279 32.12 22.01 -32.94
CA ARG A 279 32.81 23.22 -32.51
C ARG A 279 34.20 22.88 -32.03
N GLY A 280 35.12 22.66 -32.98
CA GLY A 280 36.53 22.46 -32.72
C GLY A 280 37.17 23.73 -32.14
N ALA A 281 37.97 23.56 -31.09
CA ALA A 281 39.02 24.49 -30.71
C ALA A 281 40.35 23.72 -30.57
N PRO A 282 41.47 24.19 -31.15
CA PRO A 282 42.76 23.54 -31.02
C PRO A 282 43.51 24.07 -29.80
N GLY A 283 44.03 23.21 -28.97
CA GLY A 283 44.89 23.61 -27.85
C GLY A 283 45.31 22.40 -27.02
N GLY A 284 46.54 21.95 -27.26
CA GLY A 284 47.09 20.79 -26.59
C GLY A 284 47.35 20.99 -25.10
N ALA A 285 47.13 19.95 -24.33
CA ALA A 285 47.77 19.72 -23.04
C ALA A 285 47.76 18.20 -22.73
N LEU A 286 48.90 17.74 -22.30
CA LEU A 286 49.37 16.42 -21.96
C LEU A 286 48.33 15.58 -21.15
N ALA A 287 47.97 14.42 -21.67
CA ALA A 287 47.17 13.42 -21.00
C ALA A 287 48.00 12.65 -19.98
N GLY A 288 47.74 12.87 -18.70
CA GLY A 288 48.14 11.95 -17.64
C GLY A 288 47.19 10.72 -17.60
N PRO A 289 47.63 9.56 -17.04
CA PRO A 289 46.81 8.36 -17.04
C PRO A 289 45.56 8.54 -16.18
N ALA A 290 44.40 8.43 -16.82
CA ALA A 290 43.08 8.46 -16.14
C ALA A 290 42.97 7.25 -15.24
N LEU A 291 43.07 7.47 -13.93
CA LEU A 291 42.63 6.55 -12.90
C LEU A 291 41.12 6.27 -13.10
N GLY A 292 40.80 4.96 -13.17
CA GLY A 292 39.53 4.40 -13.53
C GLY A 292 38.32 5.15 -12.98
N ALA A 293 37.48 5.63 -13.89
CA ALA A 293 36.13 6.01 -13.57
C ALA A 293 35.39 4.78 -12.95
N PRO A 294 34.72 4.94 -11.80
CA PRO A 294 33.91 3.86 -11.28
C PRO A 294 32.83 3.55 -12.31
N GLY A 295 32.88 2.32 -12.83
CA GLY A 295 31.93 1.85 -13.82
C GLY A 295 30.53 2.18 -13.36
N SER A 296 29.86 3.09 -14.06
CA SER A 296 28.44 3.30 -14.02
C SER A 296 27.78 2.04 -14.57
N HIS A 297 27.71 0.99 -13.75
CA HIS A 297 26.66 0.00 -13.91
C HIS A 297 25.37 0.76 -13.64
N ALA A 298 24.86 1.47 -14.65
CA ALA A 298 23.46 1.75 -14.78
C ALA A 298 22.80 0.38 -14.69
N ARG A 299 22.42 -0.04 -13.46
CA ARG A 299 21.48 -1.11 -13.24
C ARG A 299 20.29 -0.69 -14.07
N GLN A 300 20.19 -1.25 -15.27
CA GLN A 300 18.93 -1.26 -16.02
C GLN A 300 17.91 -1.79 -15.01
N ALA A 301 17.12 -0.88 -14.45
CA ALA A 301 16.15 -1.23 -13.44
C ALA A 301 15.16 -2.14 -14.15
N ALA A 302 15.33 -3.46 -13.95
CA ALA A 302 14.47 -4.46 -14.55
C ALA A 302 13.02 -4.03 -14.26
N LEU A 303 12.22 -3.93 -15.32
CA LEU A 303 10.81 -3.60 -15.19
C LEU A 303 10.18 -4.58 -14.19
N PRO A 304 9.34 -4.13 -13.25
CA PRO A 304 8.71 -5.02 -12.29
C PRO A 304 7.95 -6.12 -13.05
N PRO A 305 7.89 -7.35 -12.53
CA PRO A 305 7.11 -8.41 -13.16
C PRO A 305 5.68 -7.91 -13.38
N LEU A 306 5.03 -8.35 -14.47
CA LEU A 306 3.68 -7.92 -14.83
C LEU A 306 2.69 -8.19 -13.69
N VAL A 307 2.89 -9.32 -13.00
CA VAL A 307 2.14 -9.71 -11.81
C VAL A 307 3.15 -9.92 -10.67
N PRO A 308 3.10 -9.11 -9.61
CA PRO A 308 3.92 -9.33 -8.43
C PRO A 308 3.60 -10.68 -7.78
N GLY A 309 4.63 -11.45 -7.36
CA GLY A 309 4.44 -12.80 -6.82
C GLY A 309 3.49 -12.86 -5.61
N PHE A 310 3.43 -11.82 -4.78
CA PHE A 310 2.48 -11.76 -3.66
C PHE A 310 1.01 -11.66 -4.13
N VAL A 311 0.74 -11.07 -5.29
CA VAL A 311 -0.61 -11.04 -5.89
C VAL A 311 -1.03 -12.44 -6.32
N VAL A 312 -0.11 -13.21 -6.90
CA VAL A 312 -0.37 -14.62 -7.25
C VAL A 312 -0.69 -15.42 -5.99
N GLY A 313 0.10 -15.25 -4.92
CA GLY A 313 -0.16 -15.89 -3.64
C GLY A 313 -1.51 -15.50 -3.03
N PHE A 314 -1.88 -14.22 -3.10
CA PHE A 314 -3.19 -13.71 -2.67
C PHE A 314 -4.33 -14.38 -3.43
N LEU A 315 -4.25 -14.43 -4.77
CA LEU A 315 -5.28 -15.06 -5.61
C LEU A 315 -5.37 -16.57 -5.39
N ALA A 316 -4.23 -17.25 -5.23
CA ALA A 316 -4.18 -18.69 -4.96
C ALA A 316 -4.87 -19.01 -3.63
N LEU A 317 -4.62 -18.21 -2.58
CA LEU A 317 -5.24 -18.41 -1.27
C LEU A 317 -6.73 -18.09 -1.28
N SER A 318 -7.13 -17.05 -2.02
CA SER A 318 -8.54 -16.73 -2.28
C SER A 318 -9.27 -17.87 -3.00
N ALA A 319 -8.65 -18.45 -4.04
CA ALA A 319 -9.19 -19.59 -4.75
C ALA A 319 -9.33 -20.82 -3.82
N ALA A 320 -8.33 -21.11 -3.00
CA ALA A 320 -8.38 -22.20 -2.03
C ALA A 320 -9.55 -22.05 -1.04
N THR A 321 -9.79 -20.84 -0.54
CA THR A 321 -10.94 -20.54 0.32
C THR A 321 -12.25 -20.75 -0.42
N SER A 322 -12.37 -20.21 -1.62
CA SER A 322 -13.58 -20.29 -2.44
C SER A 322 -13.93 -21.72 -2.87
N LEU A 323 -12.90 -22.58 -3.07
CA LEU A 323 -13.08 -23.99 -3.36
C LEU A 323 -13.42 -24.83 -2.12
N GLY A 324 -13.42 -24.22 -0.91
CA GLY A 324 -13.71 -24.93 0.34
C GLY A 324 -12.55 -25.83 0.82
N LEU A 325 -11.32 -25.61 0.31
CA LEU A 325 -10.14 -26.40 0.69
C LEU A 325 -9.63 -26.05 2.10
N LEU A 326 -10.05 -24.92 2.66
CA LEU A 326 -9.66 -24.45 3.98
C LEU A 326 -10.79 -24.63 4.99
N SER A 327 -10.47 -25.21 6.15
CA SER A 327 -11.42 -25.28 7.26
C SER A 327 -11.70 -23.89 7.85
N ALA A 328 -12.86 -23.69 8.48
CA ALA A 328 -13.22 -22.42 9.12
C ALA A 328 -12.16 -21.98 10.17
N ALA A 329 -11.61 -22.94 10.92
CA ALA A 329 -10.52 -22.67 11.86
C ALA A 329 -9.25 -22.16 11.16
N ALA A 330 -8.87 -22.79 10.03
CA ALA A 330 -7.73 -22.32 9.23
C ALA A 330 -7.93 -20.91 8.70
N VAL A 331 -9.12 -20.59 8.18
CA VAL A 331 -9.51 -19.25 7.71
C VAL A 331 -9.37 -18.23 8.85
N THR A 332 -9.84 -18.53 10.04
CA THR A 332 -9.73 -17.65 11.22
C THR A 332 -8.28 -17.40 11.61
N HIS A 333 -7.47 -18.46 11.71
CA HIS A 333 -6.05 -18.32 12.08
C HIS A 333 -5.25 -17.54 11.02
N LEU A 334 -5.45 -17.83 9.74
CA LEU A 334 -4.78 -17.13 8.64
C LEU A 334 -5.20 -15.66 8.57
N THR A 335 -6.47 -15.35 8.81
CA THR A 335 -6.99 -13.98 8.89
C THR A 335 -6.35 -13.21 10.04
N THR A 336 -6.24 -13.83 11.21
CA THR A 336 -5.57 -13.23 12.38
C THR A 336 -4.10 -12.97 12.09
N ALA A 337 -3.39 -13.96 11.54
CA ALA A 337 -1.99 -13.82 11.14
C ALA A 337 -1.79 -12.71 10.08
N ALA A 338 -2.68 -12.63 9.08
CA ALA A 338 -2.68 -11.57 8.08
C ALA A 338 -2.79 -10.18 8.71
N THR A 339 -3.71 -10.02 9.64
CA THR A 339 -3.95 -8.75 10.33
C THR A 339 -2.75 -8.36 11.20
N LEU A 340 -2.18 -9.31 11.95
CA LEU A 340 -0.97 -9.09 12.76
C LEU A 340 0.23 -8.69 11.90
N LEU A 341 0.51 -9.43 10.82
CA LEU A 341 1.63 -9.12 9.92
C LEU A 341 1.47 -7.77 9.23
N THR A 342 0.24 -7.42 8.82
CA THR A 342 -0.04 -6.14 8.17
C THR A 342 0.08 -5.00 9.17
N ALA A 343 -0.42 -5.15 10.41
CA ALA A 343 -0.26 -4.16 11.47
C ALA A 343 1.22 -3.96 11.85
N ALA A 344 1.99 -5.04 11.94
CA ALA A 344 3.43 -4.98 12.18
C ALA A 344 4.17 -4.27 11.05
N ALA A 345 3.78 -4.51 9.80
CA ALA A 345 4.32 -3.78 8.66
C ALA A 345 3.97 -2.28 8.72
N MET A 346 2.75 -1.93 9.16
CA MET A 346 2.34 -0.53 9.36
C MET A 346 3.17 0.16 10.46
N ALA A 347 3.46 -0.51 11.58
CA ALA A 347 4.38 0.00 12.59
C ALA A 347 5.78 0.26 12.00
N GLY A 348 6.28 -0.68 11.18
CA GLY A 348 7.56 -0.54 10.47
C GLY A 348 7.58 0.65 9.51
N ILE A 349 6.48 0.87 8.76
CA ILE A 349 6.31 2.05 7.89
C ILE A 349 6.27 3.33 8.73
N GLY A 350 5.53 3.33 9.84
CA GLY A 350 5.46 4.47 10.77
C GLY A 350 6.84 4.89 11.31
N LEU A 351 7.68 3.92 11.67
CA LEU A 351 9.06 4.16 12.12
C LEU A 351 9.94 4.79 11.01
N GLY A 352 9.57 4.64 9.74
CA GLY A 352 10.25 5.25 8.59
C GLY A 352 9.79 6.68 8.26
N VAL A 353 8.76 7.24 8.94
CA VAL A 353 8.22 8.58 8.64
C VAL A 353 9.24 9.68 8.91
N ASP A 354 9.50 10.52 7.92
CA ASP A 354 10.23 11.77 8.09
C ASP A 354 9.27 12.96 8.18
N PHE A 355 9.11 13.51 9.37
CA PHE A 355 8.20 14.63 9.63
C PHE A 355 8.69 15.98 9.11
N ARG A 356 10.00 16.11 8.80
CA ARG A 356 10.59 17.41 8.39
C ARG A 356 10.12 17.86 7.01
N GLY A 357 9.73 16.92 6.15
CA GLY A 357 9.22 17.20 4.79
C GLY A 357 7.69 17.25 4.65
N LEU A 358 6.92 17.08 5.76
CA LEU A 358 5.48 16.85 5.67
C LEU A 358 4.62 18.05 5.30
N GLY A 359 5.07 19.29 5.54
CA GLY A 359 4.21 20.46 5.46
C GLY A 359 3.48 20.64 4.13
N ARG A 360 4.21 20.70 3.00
CA ARG A 360 3.60 20.88 1.67
C ARG A 360 2.97 19.58 1.14
N ALA A 361 3.70 18.47 1.24
CA ALA A 361 3.23 17.17 0.79
C ALA A 361 1.98 16.71 1.57
N GLY A 362 1.90 17.02 2.88
CA GLY A 362 0.76 16.73 3.72
C GLY A 362 -0.51 17.42 3.25
N ARG A 363 -0.43 18.72 2.99
CA ARG A 363 -1.57 19.48 2.44
C ARG A 363 -2.00 18.97 1.08
N GLN A 364 -1.04 18.68 0.20
CA GLN A 364 -1.34 18.11 -1.12
C GLN A 364 -2.03 16.74 -1.02
N ALA A 365 -1.53 15.84 -0.19
CA ALA A 365 -2.14 14.53 0.02
C ALA A 365 -3.55 14.63 0.61
N LEU A 366 -3.76 15.53 1.59
CA LEU A 366 -5.07 15.77 2.19
C LEU A 366 -6.07 16.33 1.16
N THR A 367 -5.65 17.32 0.36
CA THR A 367 -6.51 17.88 -0.71
C THR A 367 -6.89 16.81 -1.72
N LEU A 368 -5.94 15.97 -2.15
CA LEU A 368 -6.22 14.86 -3.07
C LEU A 368 -7.14 13.82 -2.46
N GLY A 369 -6.90 13.46 -1.19
CA GLY A 369 -7.73 12.51 -0.45
C GLY A 369 -9.17 13.02 -0.30
N LEU A 370 -9.35 14.28 0.11
CA LEU A 370 -10.67 14.91 0.24
C LEU A 370 -11.41 14.98 -1.09
N ALA A 371 -10.74 15.42 -2.16
CA ALA A 371 -11.33 15.50 -3.49
C ALA A 371 -11.72 14.10 -4.01
N GLY A 372 -10.83 13.13 -3.86
CA GLY A 372 -11.10 11.75 -4.27
C GLY A 372 -12.23 11.11 -3.46
N PHE A 373 -12.23 11.30 -2.14
CA PHE A 373 -13.28 10.78 -1.27
C PHE A 373 -14.64 11.44 -1.54
N GLY A 374 -14.69 12.77 -1.66
CA GLY A 374 -15.91 13.51 -1.99
C GLY A 374 -16.49 13.11 -3.35
N ALA A 375 -15.64 12.99 -4.38
CA ALA A 375 -16.05 12.52 -5.70
C ALA A 375 -16.57 11.08 -5.65
N LEU A 376 -15.94 10.22 -4.85
CA LEU A 376 -16.37 8.85 -4.67
C LEU A 376 -17.73 8.76 -3.96
N VAL A 377 -17.93 9.52 -2.87
CA VAL A 377 -19.23 9.60 -2.18
C VAL A 377 -20.31 10.08 -3.16
N GLY A 378 -20.08 11.17 -3.87
CA GLY A 378 -21.05 11.73 -4.83
C GLY A 378 -21.38 10.75 -5.96
N ALA A 379 -20.38 10.16 -6.59
CA ALA A 379 -20.58 9.18 -7.65
C ALA A 379 -21.32 7.92 -7.19
N MET A 380 -20.99 7.42 -5.98
CA MET A 380 -21.66 6.24 -5.44
C MET A 380 -23.06 6.54 -4.95
N SER A 381 -23.31 7.73 -4.39
CA SER A 381 -24.67 8.16 -4.08
C SER A 381 -25.55 8.19 -5.32
N TRP A 382 -25.05 8.80 -6.41
CA TRP A 382 -25.76 8.82 -7.68
C TRP A 382 -26.00 7.42 -8.24
N TYR A 383 -24.97 6.59 -8.25
CA TYR A 383 -25.06 5.23 -8.77
C TYR A 383 -26.10 4.39 -8.01
N TYR A 384 -26.05 4.39 -6.67
CA TYR A 384 -26.94 3.57 -5.86
C TYR A 384 -28.39 4.16 -5.80
N LEU A 385 -28.57 5.46 -5.98
CA LEU A 385 -29.88 6.04 -6.22
C LEU A 385 -30.54 5.45 -7.47
N LEU A 386 -29.80 5.26 -8.56
CA LEU A 386 -30.33 4.69 -9.80
C LEU A 386 -30.58 3.17 -9.73
N VAL A 387 -29.88 2.47 -8.87
CA VAL A 387 -29.87 1.00 -8.85
C VAL A 387 -30.77 0.42 -7.76
N LEU A 388 -30.97 1.14 -6.66
CA LEU A 388 -31.78 0.68 -5.53
C LEU A 388 -33.22 1.22 -5.57
N HIS A 389 -33.51 2.09 -6.53
CA HIS A 389 -34.86 2.51 -6.93
C HIS A 389 -35.34 1.68 -8.10
#